data_4ae73ca86ce2cf4dc5249215bc02758a
#
_entry.id   4ae73ca86ce2cf4dc5249215bc02758a
#
_cell.length_a   1.000
_cell.length_b   1.000
_cell.length_c   1.000
_cell.angle_alpha   90.00
_cell.angle_beta   90.00
_cell.angle_gamma   90.00
#
_symmetry.space_group_name_H-M   'P 1'
#
loop_
_entity.id
_entity.type
_entity.pdbx_description
1 polymer ?
#
loop_
_entity_poly.entity_id
_entity_poly.type
_entity_poly.pdbx_seq_one_letter_code
_entity_poly.pdbx_strand_id
1 'polypeptide(L)'
;NIDLLSASGHKFHSPKGVGFLYIRSGIKLTSLIHGGSQERNRRAGTENTFGITAMANALKNCYESLEKDSLYVKSLRDRLVSLILENIEGSHVNGDIENRLFNNINIYFENISGELLLILLNQNGVCASLGSACTTGSIDPSHVIMAISNDKKRASSSLRLTLSKYNTEDEVNKTFEILKASIDKLRG
;
A
#
# COMPACT_ATOMS: atom_id res chain seq x y z
N ASN A 1 -8.36 19.81 8.21
CA ASN A 1 -8.08 19.99 9.64
C ASN A 1 -7.67 18.64 10.27
N ILE A 2 -6.39 18.51 10.65
CA ILE A 2 -5.83 17.30 11.29
C ILE A 2 -5.27 17.71 12.64
N ASP A 3 -5.67 17.02 13.73
CA ASP A 3 -5.17 17.26 15.08
C ASP A 3 -3.93 16.42 15.39
N LEU A 4 -3.93 15.17 14.95
CA LEU A 4 -2.85 14.22 15.13
C LEU A 4 -2.65 13.43 13.83
N LEU A 5 -1.38 13.20 13.45
CA LEU A 5 -1.03 12.37 12.30
C LEU A 5 0.25 11.58 12.60
N SER A 6 0.20 10.28 12.47
CA SER A 6 1.39 9.42 12.56
C SER A 6 1.81 8.92 11.18
N ALA A 7 3.12 8.83 10.97
CA ALA A 7 3.67 8.24 9.76
C ALA A 7 4.92 7.41 10.06
N SER A 8 5.07 6.30 9.33
CA SER A 8 6.27 5.46 9.36
C SER A 8 7.20 5.83 8.20
N GLY A 9 8.44 6.18 8.50
CA GLY A 9 9.42 6.68 7.51
C GLY A 9 9.64 5.73 6.34
N HIS A 10 9.67 4.40 6.58
CA HIS A 10 9.86 3.42 5.52
C HIS A 10 8.73 3.37 4.46
N LYS A 11 7.58 4.01 4.71
CA LYS A 11 6.49 4.13 3.73
C LYS A 11 6.75 5.21 2.67
N PHE A 12 7.75 6.06 2.89
CA PHE A 12 8.21 7.08 1.94
C PHE A 12 9.74 7.05 1.76
N HIS A 13 10.30 5.82 1.69
CA HIS A 13 11.71 5.54 1.35
C HIS A 13 12.76 5.95 2.39
N SER A 14 12.38 6.18 3.64
CA SER A 14 13.30 6.33 4.76
C SER A 14 13.74 4.96 5.30
N PRO A 15 14.84 4.87 6.07
CA PRO A 15 15.17 3.66 6.83
C PRO A 15 14.02 3.19 7.73
N LYS A 16 13.99 1.88 8.01
CA LYS A 16 13.09 1.30 8.99
C LYS A 16 13.43 1.76 10.41
N GLY A 17 12.48 1.71 11.33
CA GLY A 17 12.69 2.01 12.75
C GLY A 17 12.57 3.50 13.11
N VAL A 18 12.12 4.34 12.18
CA VAL A 18 11.87 5.77 12.42
C VAL A 18 10.52 6.18 11.86
N GLY A 19 9.86 7.08 12.55
CA GLY A 19 8.57 7.67 12.17
C GLY A 19 8.34 8.96 12.93
N PHE A 20 7.23 9.63 12.66
CA PHE A 20 6.88 10.87 13.37
C PHE A 20 5.41 10.88 13.78
N LEU A 21 5.13 11.69 14.79
CA LEU A 21 3.78 12.09 15.17
C LEU A 21 3.66 13.62 15.05
N TYR A 22 2.82 14.05 14.12
CA TYR A 22 2.38 15.45 14.09
C TYR A 22 1.33 15.68 15.17
N ILE A 23 1.49 16.76 15.90
CA ILE A 23 0.54 17.21 16.94
C ILE A 23 0.24 18.67 16.69
N ARG A 24 -1.03 19.00 16.45
CA ARG A 24 -1.46 20.39 16.29
C ARG A 24 -1.15 21.19 17.56
N SER A 25 -0.75 22.45 17.40
CA SER A 25 -0.52 23.35 18.52
C SER A 25 -1.78 23.45 19.41
N GLY A 26 -1.59 23.41 20.72
CA GLY A 26 -2.66 23.41 21.71
C GLY A 26 -3.21 22.03 22.09
N ILE A 27 -2.92 20.95 21.34
CA ILE A 27 -3.32 19.61 21.73
C ILE A 27 -2.39 19.09 22.83
N LYS A 28 -2.97 18.65 23.94
CA LYS A 28 -2.26 18.00 25.05
C LYS A 28 -2.25 16.49 24.86
N LEU A 29 -1.07 15.90 24.96
CA LEU A 29 -0.87 14.46 24.89
C LEU A 29 -0.11 13.98 26.12
N THR A 30 -0.62 12.94 26.76
CA THR A 30 0.10 12.26 27.84
C THR A 30 1.18 11.38 27.24
N SER A 31 2.40 11.47 27.76
CA SER A 31 3.52 10.62 27.33
C SER A 31 3.21 9.16 27.67
N LEU A 32 3.41 8.28 26.70
CA LEU A 32 3.30 6.82 26.90
C LEU A 32 4.63 6.25 27.45
N ILE A 33 5.77 6.82 27.02
CA ILE A 33 7.10 6.39 27.44
C ILE A 33 7.66 7.46 28.38
N HIS A 34 7.78 7.11 29.65
CA HIS A 34 8.24 8.01 30.72
C HIS A 34 9.76 7.95 30.88
N GLY A 35 10.38 9.04 31.35
CA GLY A 35 11.81 9.17 31.60
C GLY A 35 12.30 10.60 31.43
N GLY A 36 13.33 10.80 30.63
CA GLY A 36 13.90 12.13 30.35
C GLY A 36 12.95 13.04 29.55
N SER A 37 13.35 14.30 29.41
CA SER A 37 12.54 15.38 28.81
C SER A 37 12.60 15.47 27.27
N GLN A 38 13.09 14.44 26.61
CA GLN A 38 13.22 14.42 25.16
C GLN A 38 11.86 14.61 24.48
N GLU A 39 11.88 14.98 23.21
CA GLU A 39 10.68 15.27 22.40
C GLU A 39 9.68 16.21 23.11
N ARG A 40 10.22 17.22 23.81
CA ARG A 40 9.42 18.20 24.58
C ARG A 40 8.54 17.56 25.66
N ASN A 41 9.10 16.60 26.41
CA ASN A 41 8.39 15.79 27.42
C ASN A 41 7.27 14.89 26.86
N ARG A 42 7.29 14.56 25.58
CA ARG A 42 6.25 13.72 24.96
C ARG A 42 6.69 12.27 24.75
N ARG A 43 8.01 12.04 24.68
CA ARG A 43 8.58 10.70 24.51
C ARG A 43 10.02 10.71 25.04
N ALA A 44 10.25 9.98 26.10
CA ALA A 44 11.58 9.85 26.69
C ALA A 44 12.50 8.94 25.85
N GLY A 45 13.82 9.08 26.05
CA GLY A 45 14.88 8.34 25.40
C GLY A 45 15.63 9.18 24.37
N THR A 46 16.91 8.87 24.19
CA THR A 46 17.82 9.58 23.26
C THR A 46 17.25 9.57 21.84
N GLU A 47 17.28 10.70 21.18
CA GLU A 47 16.77 10.88 19.81
C GLU A 47 17.62 10.07 18.83
N ASN A 48 16.97 9.34 17.94
CA ASN A 48 17.59 8.67 16.80
C ASN A 48 17.93 9.69 15.70
N THR A 49 18.96 10.50 15.95
CA THR A 49 19.33 11.63 15.06
C THR A 49 19.63 11.18 13.63
N PHE A 50 20.26 10.00 13.46
CA PHE A 50 20.52 9.41 12.14
C PHE A 50 19.20 9.10 11.40
N GLY A 51 18.31 8.37 12.05
CA GLY A 51 17.01 8.03 11.47
C GLY A 51 16.14 9.25 11.18
N ILE A 52 16.14 10.24 12.09
CA ILE A 52 15.39 11.49 11.94
C ILE A 52 15.89 12.27 10.72
N THR A 53 17.22 12.42 10.58
CA THR A 53 17.83 13.13 9.45
C THR A 53 17.55 12.41 8.12
N ALA A 54 17.71 11.08 8.10
CA ALA A 54 17.42 10.28 6.91
C ALA A 54 15.92 10.37 6.53
N MET A 55 15.02 10.34 7.51
CA MET A 55 13.58 10.50 7.31
C MET A 55 13.22 11.88 6.74
N ALA A 56 13.81 12.95 7.28
CA ALA A 56 13.57 14.30 6.78
C ALA A 56 14.03 14.46 5.33
N ASN A 57 15.19 13.92 4.97
CA ASN A 57 15.69 13.94 3.58
C ASN A 57 14.79 13.11 2.64
N ALA A 58 14.34 11.92 3.08
CA ALA A 58 13.44 11.10 2.29
C ALA A 58 12.10 11.82 2.02
N LEU A 59 11.53 12.47 3.04
CA LEU A 59 10.29 13.24 2.91
C LEU A 59 10.48 14.44 1.95
N LYS A 60 11.59 15.17 2.08
CA LYS A 60 11.93 16.27 1.17
C LYS A 60 11.99 15.79 -0.27
N ASN A 61 12.75 14.72 -0.55
CA ASN A 61 12.88 14.17 -1.88
C ASN A 61 11.53 13.71 -2.47
N CYS A 62 10.69 13.05 -1.65
CA CYS A 62 9.34 12.66 -2.08
C CYS A 62 8.47 13.87 -2.42
N TYR A 63 8.55 14.94 -1.62
CA TYR A 63 7.77 16.16 -1.85
C TYR A 63 8.22 16.89 -3.12
N GLU A 64 9.52 17.03 -3.34
CA GLU A 64 10.12 17.71 -4.52
C GLU A 64 9.78 16.98 -5.83
N SER A 65 9.63 15.66 -5.82
CA SER A 65 9.30 14.88 -7.02
C SER A 65 7.82 14.49 -7.12
N LEU A 66 6.98 14.87 -6.16
CA LEU A 66 5.61 14.35 -5.98
C LEU A 66 4.76 14.46 -7.25
N GLU A 67 4.73 15.61 -7.88
CA GLU A 67 3.90 15.85 -9.07
C GLU A 67 4.34 14.95 -10.23
N LYS A 68 5.64 14.94 -10.54
CA LYS A 68 6.21 14.11 -11.61
C LYS A 68 6.00 12.62 -11.34
N ASP A 69 6.35 12.18 -10.12
CA ASP A 69 6.28 10.78 -9.74
C ASP A 69 4.82 10.28 -9.70
N SER A 70 3.89 11.11 -9.23
CA SER A 70 2.47 10.75 -9.19
C SER A 70 1.85 10.59 -10.57
N LEU A 71 2.18 11.45 -11.52
CA LEU A 71 1.72 11.34 -12.91
C LEU A 71 2.26 10.08 -13.58
N TYR A 72 3.56 9.81 -13.42
CA TYR A 72 4.19 8.61 -13.96
C TYR A 72 3.59 7.33 -13.37
N VAL A 73 3.53 7.23 -12.04
CA VAL A 73 2.99 6.03 -11.38
C VAL A 73 1.50 5.85 -11.68
N LYS A 74 0.74 6.95 -11.82
CA LYS A 74 -0.66 6.90 -12.26
C LYS A 74 -0.77 6.29 -13.65
N SER A 75 0.09 6.66 -14.59
CA SER A 75 0.06 6.08 -15.96
C SER A 75 0.33 4.58 -15.94
N LEU A 76 1.28 4.11 -15.15
CA LEU A 76 1.55 2.68 -14.96
C LEU A 76 0.37 1.94 -14.32
N ARG A 77 -0.25 2.55 -13.30
CA ARG A 77 -1.45 2.02 -12.66
C ARG A 77 -2.60 1.87 -13.64
N ASP A 78 -2.90 2.94 -14.37
CA ASP A 78 -4.02 2.96 -15.30
C ASP A 78 -3.82 1.93 -16.42
N ARG A 79 -2.59 1.80 -16.94
CA ARG A 79 -2.22 0.75 -17.89
C ARG A 79 -2.49 -0.65 -17.34
N LEU A 80 -2.02 -0.97 -16.12
CA LEU A 80 -2.23 -2.29 -15.53
C LEU A 80 -3.73 -2.58 -15.31
N VAL A 81 -4.47 -1.59 -14.84
CA VAL A 81 -5.93 -1.71 -14.65
C VAL A 81 -6.63 -1.97 -15.97
N SER A 82 -6.33 -1.23 -17.03
CA SER A 82 -6.91 -1.45 -18.36
C SER A 82 -6.60 -2.85 -18.89
N LEU A 83 -5.33 -3.27 -18.84
CA LEU A 83 -4.94 -4.62 -19.26
C LEU A 83 -5.73 -5.71 -18.53
N ILE A 84 -5.93 -5.56 -17.22
CA ILE A 84 -6.68 -6.54 -16.41
C ILE A 84 -8.17 -6.54 -16.81
N LEU A 85 -8.81 -5.37 -16.84
CA LEU A 85 -10.25 -5.27 -17.09
C LEU A 85 -10.64 -5.69 -18.50
N GLU A 86 -9.78 -5.45 -19.48
CA GLU A 86 -10.02 -5.80 -20.89
C GLU A 86 -9.77 -7.27 -21.21
N ASN A 87 -8.90 -7.95 -20.47
CA ASN A 87 -8.41 -9.29 -20.84
C ASN A 87 -8.69 -10.39 -19.81
N ILE A 88 -9.21 -10.04 -18.64
CA ILE A 88 -9.54 -11.02 -17.59
C ILE A 88 -11.03 -10.85 -17.24
N GLU A 89 -11.85 -11.73 -17.76
CA GLU A 89 -13.28 -11.74 -17.48
C GLU A 89 -13.56 -11.87 -15.96
N GLY A 90 -14.63 -11.25 -15.47
CA GLY A 90 -14.99 -11.27 -14.04
C GLY A 90 -14.00 -10.53 -13.14
N SER A 91 -13.23 -9.60 -13.70
CA SER A 91 -12.39 -8.69 -12.92
C SER A 91 -13.10 -7.35 -12.67
N HIS A 92 -13.06 -6.88 -11.42
CA HIS A 92 -13.76 -5.65 -11.01
C HIS A 92 -12.90 -4.82 -10.07
N VAL A 93 -12.81 -3.53 -10.32
CA VAL A 93 -12.13 -2.60 -9.41
C VAL A 93 -12.92 -2.46 -8.11
N ASN A 94 -12.21 -2.50 -6.98
CA ASN A 94 -12.77 -2.19 -5.67
C ASN A 94 -12.62 -0.70 -5.37
N GLY A 95 -13.73 -0.06 -4.98
CA GLY A 95 -13.76 1.37 -4.70
C GLY A 95 -13.78 2.23 -5.96
N ASP A 96 -13.60 3.55 -5.78
CA ASP A 96 -13.58 4.52 -6.87
C ASP A 96 -12.24 4.47 -7.61
N ILE A 97 -12.26 4.52 -8.95
CA ILE A 97 -11.05 4.49 -9.78
C ILE A 97 -10.38 5.87 -9.89
N GLU A 98 -11.17 6.93 -9.84
CA GLU A 98 -10.67 8.30 -9.97
C GLU A 98 -10.20 8.87 -8.63
N ASN A 99 -11.01 8.69 -7.59
CA ASN A 99 -10.75 9.23 -6.25
C ASN A 99 -9.95 8.24 -5.40
N ARG A 100 -8.72 7.93 -5.81
CA ARG A 100 -7.79 7.05 -5.07
C ARG A 100 -6.35 7.51 -5.18
N LEU A 101 -5.49 6.92 -4.37
CA LEU A 101 -4.05 7.11 -4.49
C LEU A 101 -3.57 6.65 -5.86
N PHE A 102 -2.67 7.43 -6.46
CA PHE A 102 -2.13 7.20 -7.80
C PHE A 102 -1.41 5.85 -7.97
N ASN A 103 -0.97 5.22 -6.88
CA ASN A 103 -0.18 4.00 -6.88
C ASN A 103 -0.95 2.75 -6.46
N ASN A 104 -2.24 2.87 -6.13
CA ASN A 104 -3.03 1.77 -5.57
C ASN A 104 -3.95 1.14 -6.61
N ILE A 105 -3.86 -0.18 -6.72
CA ILE A 105 -4.78 -1.04 -7.47
C ILE A 105 -5.39 -2.02 -6.49
N ASN A 106 -6.71 -2.19 -6.52
CA ASN A 106 -7.39 -3.24 -5.79
C ASN A 106 -8.49 -3.81 -6.68
N ILE A 107 -8.35 -5.09 -7.04
CA ILE A 107 -9.23 -5.77 -8.00
C ILE A 107 -9.76 -7.05 -7.37
N TYR A 108 -11.05 -7.26 -7.51
CA TYR A 108 -11.76 -8.49 -7.23
C TYR A 108 -11.80 -9.36 -8.49
N PHE A 109 -11.51 -10.64 -8.34
CA PHE A 109 -11.61 -11.65 -9.40
C PHE A 109 -12.68 -12.67 -9.04
N GLU A 110 -13.72 -12.79 -9.86
CA GLU A 110 -14.82 -13.72 -9.65
C GLU A 110 -14.35 -15.17 -9.65
N ASN A 111 -14.81 -15.93 -8.65
CA ASN A 111 -14.55 -17.36 -8.50
C ASN A 111 -13.06 -17.75 -8.41
N ILE A 112 -12.19 -16.81 -8.01
CA ILE A 112 -10.78 -17.05 -7.78
C ILE A 112 -10.48 -17.05 -6.29
N SER A 113 -9.73 -18.04 -5.81
CA SER A 113 -9.15 -17.99 -4.47
C SER A 113 -8.00 -16.97 -4.46
N GLY A 114 -8.17 -15.88 -3.69
CA GLY A 114 -7.13 -14.87 -3.55
C GLY A 114 -5.83 -15.45 -2.99
N GLU A 115 -5.90 -16.40 -2.06
CA GLU A 115 -4.74 -17.05 -1.46
C GLU A 115 -3.95 -17.86 -2.49
N LEU A 116 -4.62 -18.69 -3.28
CA LEU A 116 -3.97 -19.49 -4.32
C LEU A 116 -3.36 -18.58 -5.39
N LEU A 117 -4.08 -17.52 -5.77
CA LEU A 117 -3.56 -16.52 -6.70
C LEU A 117 -2.30 -15.85 -6.15
N LEU A 118 -2.30 -15.43 -4.87
CA LEU A 118 -1.14 -14.82 -4.23
C LEU A 118 0.09 -15.75 -4.23
N ILE A 119 -0.11 -17.04 -3.96
CA ILE A 119 0.95 -18.06 -4.00
C ILE A 119 1.53 -18.17 -5.41
N LEU A 120 0.69 -18.28 -6.44
CA LEU A 120 1.15 -18.38 -7.83
C LEU A 120 1.90 -17.12 -8.28
N LEU A 121 1.42 -15.94 -7.91
CA LEU A 121 2.09 -14.67 -8.20
C LEU A 121 3.47 -14.61 -7.55
N ASN A 122 3.57 -14.98 -6.26
CA ASN A 122 4.84 -14.98 -5.53
C ASN A 122 5.85 -15.97 -6.14
N GLN A 123 5.42 -17.17 -6.55
CA GLN A 123 6.26 -18.14 -7.24
C GLN A 123 6.84 -17.62 -8.57
N ASN A 124 6.15 -16.67 -9.20
CA ASN A 124 6.56 -16.05 -10.46
C ASN A 124 7.18 -14.64 -10.25
N GLY A 125 7.56 -14.29 -9.02
CA GLY A 125 8.27 -13.06 -8.70
C GLY A 125 7.40 -11.79 -8.60
N VAL A 126 6.07 -11.93 -8.54
CA VAL A 126 5.14 -10.81 -8.34
C VAL A 126 4.71 -10.74 -6.88
N CYS A 127 5.10 -9.67 -6.19
CA CYS A 127 4.68 -9.40 -4.81
C CYS A 127 3.36 -8.64 -4.79
N ALA A 128 2.35 -9.19 -4.12
CA ALA A 128 1.03 -8.60 -3.98
C ALA A 128 0.49 -8.81 -2.55
N SER A 129 -0.75 -8.39 -2.28
CA SER A 129 -1.39 -8.59 -0.97
C SER A 129 -2.90 -8.75 -1.12
N LEU A 130 -3.51 -9.54 -0.25
CA LEU A 130 -4.97 -9.71 -0.19
C LEU A 130 -5.67 -8.62 0.66
N GLY A 131 -4.92 -7.96 1.55
CA GLY A 131 -5.49 -6.99 2.47
C GLY A 131 -4.43 -6.08 3.07
N SER A 132 -4.49 -5.88 4.39
CA SER A 132 -3.42 -5.20 5.11
C SER A 132 -2.17 -6.08 5.14
N ALA A 133 -1.06 -5.60 4.57
CA ALA A 133 0.21 -6.34 4.58
C ALA A 133 0.79 -6.55 6.00
N CYS A 134 0.27 -5.83 7.00
CA CYS A 134 0.71 -5.92 8.38
C CYS A 134 -0.01 -7.01 9.19
N THR A 135 -1.10 -7.58 8.68
CA THR A 135 -1.84 -8.70 9.30
C THR A 135 -1.39 -10.05 8.73
N THR A 136 -0.07 -10.23 8.56
CA THR A 136 0.50 -11.50 8.09
C THR A 136 0.15 -12.62 9.05
N GLY A 137 -0.56 -13.64 8.54
CA GLY A 137 -1.02 -14.80 9.33
C GLY A 137 -2.51 -14.86 9.64
N SER A 138 -3.28 -13.80 9.34
CA SER A 138 -4.75 -13.82 9.43
C SER A 138 -5.33 -14.22 8.08
N ILE A 139 -6.13 -15.30 8.07
CA ILE A 139 -6.93 -15.78 6.93
C ILE A 139 -8.20 -14.91 6.76
N ASP A 140 -8.35 -13.89 7.59
CA ASP A 140 -9.55 -13.07 7.59
C ASP A 140 -9.66 -12.21 6.32
N PRO A 141 -10.87 -12.12 5.74
CA PRO A 141 -11.15 -11.26 4.60
C PRO A 141 -10.76 -9.80 4.91
N SER A 142 -10.33 -9.06 3.90
CA SER A 142 -9.98 -7.66 4.06
C SER A 142 -11.10 -6.85 4.71
N HIS A 143 -10.86 -6.32 5.91
CA HIS A 143 -11.83 -5.48 6.61
C HIS A 143 -12.18 -4.21 5.82
N VAL A 144 -11.26 -3.71 4.98
CA VAL A 144 -11.50 -2.56 4.10
C VAL A 144 -12.50 -2.92 3.01
N ILE A 145 -12.31 -4.08 2.35
CA ILE A 145 -13.25 -4.52 1.31
C ILE A 145 -14.60 -4.90 1.94
N MET A 146 -14.60 -5.52 3.11
CA MET A 146 -15.84 -5.75 3.87
C MET A 146 -16.60 -4.46 4.16
N ALA A 147 -15.89 -3.39 4.56
CA ALA A 147 -16.52 -2.10 4.87
C ALA A 147 -17.17 -1.41 3.66
N ILE A 148 -16.63 -1.61 2.45
CA ILE A 148 -17.15 -0.97 1.22
C ILE A 148 -18.12 -1.84 0.43
N SER A 149 -18.10 -3.17 0.59
CA SER A 149 -18.93 -4.09 -0.20
C SER A 149 -19.89 -4.95 0.63
N ASN A 150 -19.61 -5.14 1.92
CA ASN A 150 -20.27 -6.10 2.80
C ASN A 150 -20.33 -7.52 2.21
N ASP A 151 -19.38 -7.87 1.37
CA ASP A 151 -19.31 -9.13 0.64
C ASP A 151 -18.02 -9.88 1.01
N LYS A 152 -18.16 -10.96 1.77
CA LYS A 152 -17.04 -11.79 2.22
C LYS A 152 -16.33 -12.49 1.06
N LYS A 153 -17.08 -12.95 0.04
CA LYS A 153 -16.51 -13.59 -1.15
C LYS A 153 -15.64 -12.61 -1.92
N ARG A 154 -16.15 -11.40 -2.16
CA ARG A 154 -15.39 -10.31 -2.78
C ARG A 154 -14.13 -9.98 -1.97
N ALA A 155 -14.24 -9.85 -0.66
CA ALA A 155 -13.11 -9.54 0.21
C ALA A 155 -12.00 -10.61 0.18
N SER A 156 -12.37 -11.90 0.09
CA SER A 156 -11.42 -13.03 0.02
C SER A 156 -10.79 -13.23 -1.36
N SER A 157 -11.41 -12.72 -2.41
CA SER A 157 -10.98 -12.85 -3.81
C SER A 157 -10.44 -11.53 -4.39
N SER A 158 -10.09 -10.59 -3.52
CA SER A 158 -9.54 -9.29 -3.92
C SER A 158 -8.04 -9.25 -3.75
N LEU A 159 -7.34 -8.77 -4.78
CA LEU A 159 -5.89 -8.59 -4.80
C LEU A 159 -5.54 -7.09 -4.78
N ARG A 160 -4.61 -6.72 -3.90
CA ARG A 160 -4.02 -5.38 -3.89
C ARG A 160 -2.63 -5.40 -4.50
N LEU A 161 -2.43 -4.56 -5.51
CA LEU A 161 -1.15 -4.26 -6.11
C LEU A 161 -0.79 -2.80 -5.82
N THR A 162 0.47 -2.54 -5.55
CA THR A 162 0.95 -1.18 -5.27
C THR A 162 2.21 -0.92 -6.08
N LEU A 163 2.20 0.16 -6.84
CA LEU A 163 3.29 0.58 -7.70
C LEU A 163 4.12 1.68 -7.04
N SER A 164 5.35 1.85 -7.51
CA SER A 164 6.24 2.93 -7.12
C SER A 164 6.91 3.56 -8.34
N LYS A 165 7.58 4.68 -8.14
CA LYS A 165 8.34 5.37 -9.19
C LYS A 165 9.51 4.56 -9.77
N TYR A 166 9.87 3.46 -9.14
CA TYR A 166 10.94 2.56 -9.60
C TYR A 166 10.42 1.44 -10.50
N ASN A 167 9.10 1.27 -10.62
CA ASN A 167 8.55 0.31 -11.55
C ASN A 167 8.59 0.84 -12.98
N THR A 168 8.71 -0.10 -13.92
CA THR A 168 8.76 0.18 -15.36
C THR A 168 7.50 -0.31 -16.07
N GLU A 169 7.27 0.16 -17.29
CA GLU A 169 6.17 -0.33 -18.14
C GLU A 169 6.34 -1.82 -18.49
N ASP A 170 7.58 -2.27 -18.69
CA ASP A 170 7.87 -3.69 -18.96
C ASP A 170 7.52 -4.57 -17.77
N GLU A 171 7.81 -4.13 -16.54
CA GLU A 171 7.39 -4.84 -15.32
C GLU A 171 5.86 -4.90 -15.18
N VAL A 172 5.16 -3.83 -15.55
CA VAL A 172 3.69 -3.79 -15.58
C VAL A 172 3.14 -4.82 -16.59
N ASN A 173 3.67 -4.84 -17.81
CA ASN A 173 3.26 -5.80 -18.83
C ASN A 173 3.54 -7.24 -18.39
N LYS A 174 4.73 -7.51 -17.87
CA LYS A 174 5.10 -8.83 -17.35
C LYS A 174 4.23 -9.26 -16.18
N THR A 175 3.90 -8.33 -15.28
CA THR A 175 2.99 -8.59 -14.16
C THR A 175 1.60 -8.99 -14.65
N PHE A 176 1.08 -8.31 -15.68
CA PHE A 176 -0.19 -8.66 -16.31
C PHE A 176 -0.17 -10.06 -16.90
N GLU A 177 0.87 -10.42 -17.67
CA GLU A 177 1.00 -11.77 -18.27
C GLU A 177 1.03 -12.88 -17.20
N ILE A 178 1.81 -12.68 -16.14
CA ILE A 178 1.88 -13.62 -15.01
C ILE A 178 0.52 -13.73 -14.31
N LEU A 179 -0.15 -12.60 -14.08
CA LEU A 179 -1.46 -12.56 -13.42
C LEU A 179 -2.50 -13.32 -14.26
N LYS A 180 -2.57 -13.04 -15.56
CA LYS A 180 -3.49 -13.71 -16.49
C LYS A 180 -3.25 -15.21 -16.51
N ALA A 181 -2.01 -15.66 -16.73
CA ALA A 181 -1.66 -17.07 -16.72
C ALA A 181 -1.99 -17.78 -15.39
N SER A 182 -1.80 -17.08 -14.26
CA SER A 182 -2.16 -17.60 -12.93
C SER A 182 -3.66 -17.76 -12.75
N ILE A 183 -4.46 -16.81 -13.23
CA ILE A 183 -5.93 -16.87 -13.19
C ILE A 183 -6.45 -17.96 -14.10
N ASP A 184 -5.94 -18.06 -15.33
CA ASP A 184 -6.33 -19.11 -16.30
C ASP A 184 -6.06 -20.50 -15.71
N LYS A 185 -4.91 -20.69 -15.05
CA LYS A 185 -4.57 -21.93 -14.34
C LYS A 185 -5.50 -22.26 -13.18
N LEU A 186 -6.06 -21.27 -12.50
CA LEU A 186 -7.00 -21.48 -11.36
C LEU A 186 -8.44 -21.71 -11.83
N ARG A 187 -8.76 -21.37 -13.05
CA ARG A 187 -10.07 -21.60 -13.66
C ARG A 187 -10.22 -22.97 -14.33
N GLY A 188 -9.10 -23.65 -14.61
CA GLY A 188 -9.00 -24.95 -15.27
C GLY A 188 -8.84 -24.82 -16.74
#